data_68e17a61c5257205b099f5ebaef16018
#
_entry.id   68e17a61c5257205b099f5ebaef16018
#
_cell.length_a   1.000
_cell.length_b   1.000
_cell.length_c   1.000
_cell.angle_alpha   90.00
_cell.angle_beta   90.00
_cell.angle_gamma   90.00
#
_symmetry.space_group_name_H-M   'P 1'
#
loop_
_entity.id
_entity.type
_entity.pdbx_description
1 polymer ?
#
loop_
_entity_poly.entity_id
_entity_poly.type
_entity_poly.pdbx_seq_one_letter_code
_entity_poly.pdbx_strand_id
1 'polypeptide(L)'
;MPDPSTVISKVLPFCVPSDSEEQGIEKTAQEAKALVEEYVARLEDVSEVLFGGSFAKGTWLPHHADIDIFVKIKTSVGLNKFEEMGRGIGSEALKKYGPRLRYSDHPYVEAFVNKVRVNVVPCYDVEQGEWKSAADRSPFHTQYINSHFDDKKRKQARLLKKFFKSAGIYGAEISTEGFSGYVSEVLVVKYCSFENILRAAADDWQQSQIIAVHDYNLDLVKTFSSPLIIIDPVDSRRNLGTAISPESVAKFILASRAFIEHPTVEFFNGGGGEEVDKKNHIPSSGKLLLSNLLVVEFSHQKKSPDIIWGQLKRSVNSIAKQLELADFEVLRFSCVTDERNSAVLVFLLEAINLPPYTTKKGPEIFRRNDAAAFLSKRKTKPLAIWVDGEMRITMLIERKVTDARKFIKSLLINEHGKNGISKDLIVNKIQIYSAGDKKIIKGLAKEAIGEIVSTQYLIFR
;
A
#
# COMPACT_ATOMS: atom_id res chain seq x y z
N MET A 1 -5.52 33.87 7.90
CA MET A 1 -5.33 32.61 7.16
C MET A 1 -6.67 32.21 6.55
N PRO A 2 -6.73 31.58 5.38
CA PRO A 2 -8.00 31.14 4.83
C PRO A 2 -8.61 30.09 5.76
N ASP A 3 -9.93 30.14 5.96
CA ASP A 3 -10.68 29.14 6.71
C ASP A 3 -10.73 27.83 5.89
N PRO A 4 -10.60 26.64 6.51
CA PRO A 4 -10.75 25.35 5.86
C PRO A 4 -11.97 25.25 4.95
N SER A 5 -13.13 25.77 5.40
CA SER A 5 -14.39 25.79 4.63
C SER A 5 -14.27 26.52 3.28
N THR A 6 -13.49 27.60 3.24
CA THR A 6 -13.22 28.36 2.01
C THR A 6 -12.42 27.54 1.00
N VAL A 7 -11.41 26.79 1.45
CA VAL A 7 -10.61 25.92 0.58
C VAL A 7 -11.45 24.74 0.11
N ILE A 8 -12.21 24.11 1.00
CA ILE A 8 -13.13 23.01 0.68
C ILE A 8 -14.12 23.43 -0.40
N SER A 9 -14.73 24.59 -0.27
CA SER A 9 -15.70 25.12 -1.25
C SER A 9 -15.07 25.32 -2.64
N LYS A 10 -13.80 25.75 -2.70
CA LYS A 10 -13.06 25.91 -3.97
C LYS A 10 -12.70 24.57 -4.62
N VAL A 11 -12.41 23.55 -3.81
CA VAL A 11 -11.94 22.24 -4.31
C VAL A 11 -13.09 21.32 -4.66
N LEU A 12 -14.23 21.43 -3.98
CA LEU A 12 -15.38 20.55 -4.14
C LEU A 12 -15.83 20.35 -5.61
N PRO A 13 -15.90 21.40 -6.46
CA PRO A 13 -16.29 21.24 -7.87
C PRO A 13 -15.34 20.30 -8.65
N PHE A 14 -14.07 20.23 -8.27
CA PHE A 14 -13.08 19.33 -8.90
C PHE A 14 -13.09 17.90 -8.35
N CYS A 15 -13.86 17.65 -7.29
CA CYS A 15 -14.07 16.32 -6.71
C CYS A 15 -15.37 15.67 -7.19
N VAL A 16 -16.25 16.42 -7.84
CA VAL A 16 -17.55 15.94 -8.32
C VAL A 16 -17.48 15.78 -9.84
N PRO A 17 -17.88 14.61 -10.38
CA PRO A 17 -17.98 14.44 -11.82
C PRO A 17 -18.95 15.43 -12.44
N SER A 18 -18.71 15.81 -13.70
CA SER A 18 -19.68 16.61 -14.45
C SER A 18 -20.90 15.76 -14.86
N ASP A 19 -22.04 16.40 -15.11
CA ASP A 19 -23.25 15.70 -15.56
C ASP A 19 -23.00 14.89 -16.84
N SER A 20 -22.20 15.41 -17.76
CA SER A 20 -21.84 14.71 -18.99
C SER A 20 -20.97 13.48 -18.72
N GLU A 21 -20.08 13.53 -17.74
CA GLU A 21 -19.25 12.39 -17.33
C GLU A 21 -20.14 11.34 -16.63
N GLU A 22 -21.03 11.75 -15.72
CA GLU A 22 -21.95 10.85 -15.05
C GLU A 22 -22.84 10.11 -16.06
N GLN A 23 -23.45 10.82 -17.03
CA GLN A 23 -24.26 10.22 -18.08
C GLN A 23 -23.45 9.25 -18.95
N GLY A 24 -22.21 9.60 -19.30
CA GLY A 24 -21.31 8.73 -20.08
C GLY A 24 -20.94 7.44 -19.35
N ILE A 25 -20.64 7.54 -18.07
CA ILE A 25 -20.32 6.38 -17.20
C ILE A 25 -21.56 5.52 -17.00
N GLU A 26 -22.73 6.12 -16.71
CA GLU A 26 -24.00 5.41 -16.54
C GLU A 26 -24.36 4.61 -17.81
N LYS A 27 -24.27 5.23 -18.99
CA LYS A 27 -24.53 4.53 -20.27
C LYS A 27 -23.60 3.33 -20.44
N THR A 28 -22.32 3.51 -20.13
CA THR A 28 -21.33 2.43 -20.23
C THR A 28 -21.61 1.31 -19.22
N ALA A 29 -22.03 1.67 -18.00
CA ALA A 29 -22.40 0.71 -16.97
C ALA A 29 -23.60 -0.14 -17.39
N GLN A 30 -24.66 0.50 -17.89
CA GLN A 30 -25.85 -0.20 -18.36
C GLN A 30 -25.56 -1.12 -19.57
N GLU A 31 -24.73 -0.67 -20.52
CA GLU A 31 -24.28 -1.52 -21.63
C GLU A 31 -23.52 -2.76 -21.13
N ALA A 32 -22.57 -2.58 -20.21
CA ALA A 32 -21.78 -3.69 -19.66
C ALA A 32 -22.66 -4.66 -18.85
N LYS A 33 -23.57 -4.13 -18.01
CA LYS A 33 -24.48 -4.96 -17.22
C LYS A 33 -25.41 -5.76 -18.09
N ALA A 34 -26.00 -5.17 -19.12
CA ALA A 34 -26.89 -5.85 -20.06
C ALA A 34 -26.23 -7.05 -20.73
N LEU A 35 -24.94 -6.91 -21.14
CA LEU A 35 -24.17 -8.01 -21.72
C LEU A 35 -23.94 -9.16 -20.71
N VAL A 36 -23.71 -8.82 -19.45
CA VAL A 36 -23.57 -9.83 -18.37
C VAL A 36 -24.91 -10.50 -18.11
N GLU A 37 -26.01 -9.75 -18.01
CA GLU A 37 -27.36 -10.29 -17.78
C GLU A 37 -27.81 -11.18 -18.93
N GLU A 38 -27.56 -10.81 -20.19
CA GLU A 38 -27.85 -11.64 -21.37
C GLU A 38 -27.10 -12.97 -21.33
N TYR A 39 -25.82 -12.95 -20.93
CA TYR A 39 -25.04 -14.16 -20.80
C TYR A 39 -25.53 -15.07 -19.68
N VAL A 40 -25.79 -14.52 -18.50
CA VAL A 40 -26.18 -15.32 -17.31
C VAL A 40 -27.64 -15.77 -17.33
N ALA A 41 -28.49 -15.21 -18.16
CA ALA A 41 -29.91 -15.60 -18.27
C ALA A 41 -30.12 -17.11 -18.56
N ARG A 42 -29.13 -17.77 -19.13
CA ARG A 42 -29.09 -19.21 -19.42
C ARG A 42 -28.44 -20.07 -18.32
N LEU A 43 -27.97 -19.44 -17.23
CA LEU A 43 -27.28 -20.10 -16.14
C LEU A 43 -28.20 -20.20 -14.91
N GLU A 44 -28.68 -21.40 -14.62
CA GLU A 44 -29.59 -21.64 -13.48
C GLU A 44 -28.97 -21.36 -12.10
N ASP A 45 -27.64 -21.38 -12.02
CA ASP A 45 -26.89 -21.19 -10.79
C ASP A 45 -26.67 -19.70 -10.43
N VAL A 46 -27.08 -18.75 -11.29
CA VAL A 46 -27.00 -17.31 -11.04
C VAL A 46 -28.33 -16.82 -10.51
N SER A 47 -28.30 -16.09 -9.38
CA SER A 47 -29.49 -15.52 -8.76
C SER A 47 -29.76 -14.07 -9.19
N GLU A 48 -28.69 -13.26 -9.28
CA GLU A 48 -28.82 -11.82 -9.48
C GLU A 48 -27.54 -11.22 -10.09
N VAL A 49 -27.68 -10.13 -10.86
CA VAL A 49 -26.59 -9.27 -11.33
C VAL A 49 -26.84 -7.85 -10.83
N LEU A 50 -25.87 -7.29 -10.09
CA LEU A 50 -26.02 -5.98 -9.49
C LEU A 50 -24.75 -5.13 -9.61
N PHE A 51 -24.92 -3.81 -9.58
CA PHE A 51 -23.79 -2.91 -9.47
C PHE A 51 -23.29 -2.85 -8.02
N GLY A 52 -21.97 -2.68 -7.87
CA GLY A 52 -21.32 -2.41 -6.60
C GLY A 52 -20.24 -1.34 -6.69
N GLY A 53 -19.35 -1.35 -5.72
CA GLY A 53 -18.21 -0.45 -5.69
C GLY A 53 -18.58 1.03 -5.58
N SER A 54 -17.64 1.89 -5.98
CA SER A 54 -17.82 3.35 -5.87
C SER A 54 -18.83 3.90 -6.87
N PHE A 55 -18.99 3.23 -8.02
CA PHE A 55 -20.00 3.61 -9.01
C PHE A 55 -21.40 3.52 -8.43
N ALA A 56 -21.80 2.35 -7.91
CA ALA A 56 -23.14 2.11 -7.36
C ALA A 56 -23.45 2.98 -6.12
N LYS A 57 -22.42 3.46 -5.42
CA LYS A 57 -22.54 4.33 -4.25
C LYS A 57 -22.50 5.82 -4.60
N GLY A 58 -22.20 6.18 -5.84
CA GLY A 58 -22.05 7.57 -6.28
C GLY A 58 -20.89 8.29 -5.60
N THR A 59 -19.77 7.60 -5.31
CA THR A 59 -18.63 8.15 -4.56
C THR A 59 -17.31 8.10 -5.33
N TRP A 60 -17.35 7.80 -6.62
CA TRP A 60 -16.17 7.80 -7.48
C TRP A 60 -15.69 9.22 -7.79
N LEU A 61 -14.40 9.37 -8.08
CA LEU A 61 -13.74 10.64 -8.41
C LEU A 61 -13.75 10.86 -9.93
N PRO A 62 -13.84 12.13 -10.42
CA PRO A 62 -13.73 12.44 -11.83
C PRO A 62 -12.55 11.75 -12.50
N HIS A 63 -12.74 11.21 -13.69
CA HIS A 63 -11.77 10.49 -14.51
C HIS A 63 -11.22 9.17 -13.90
N HIS A 64 -11.84 8.69 -12.80
CA HIS A 64 -11.44 7.50 -12.07
C HIS A 64 -12.63 6.58 -11.73
N ALA A 65 -13.63 6.55 -12.61
CA ALA A 65 -14.74 5.63 -12.46
C ALA A 65 -14.33 4.21 -12.80
N ASP A 66 -14.55 3.28 -11.87
CA ASP A 66 -14.55 1.85 -12.11
C ASP A 66 -15.96 1.32 -11.91
N ILE A 67 -16.41 0.48 -12.82
CA ILE A 67 -17.72 -0.17 -12.76
C ILE A 67 -17.55 -1.57 -12.25
N ASP A 68 -18.06 -1.86 -11.06
CA ASP A 68 -18.04 -3.19 -10.48
C ASP A 68 -19.43 -3.84 -10.65
N ILE A 69 -19.48 -4.95 -11.39
CA ILE A 69 -20.68 -5.75 -11.62
C ILE A 69 -20.53 -7.05 -10.81
N PHE A 70 -21.36 -7.21 -9.79
CA PHE A 70 -21.38 -8.42 -8.98
C PHE A 70 -22.39 -9.42 -9.54
N VAL A 71 -21.95 -10.67 -9.68
CA VAL A 71 -22.80 -11.79 -10.11
C VAL A 71 -22.98 -12.72 -8.92
N LYS A 72 -24.20 -12.73 -8.36
CA LYS A 72 -24.55 -13.61 -7.25
C LYS A 72 -24.79 -15.03 -7.74
N ILE A 73 -24.04 -15.95 -7.18
CA ILE A 73 -24.09 -17.39 -7.48
C ILE A 73 -24.67 -18.13 -6.28
N LYS A 74 -25.57 -19.08 -6.53
CA LYS A 74 -26.24 -19.86 -5.49
C LYS A 74 -25.22 -20.56 -4.59
N THR A 75 -25.52 -20.59 -3.30
CA THR A 75 -24.65 -21.20 -2.27
C THR A 75 -24.49 -22.72 -2.41
N SER A 76 -25.35 -23.39 -3.19
CA SER A 76 -25.24 -24.81 -3.55
C SER A 76 -24.07 -25.12 -4.48
N VAL A 77 -23.53 -24.09 -5.17
CA VAL A 77 -22.40 -24.25 -6.10
C VAL A 77 -21.10 -24.41 -5.32
N GLY A 78 -20.39 -25.51 -5.55
CA GLY A 78 -19.10 -25.77 -4.93
C GLY A 78 -17.99 -24.86 -5.47
N LEU A 79 -16.92 -24.69 -4.70
CA LEU A 79 -15.85 -23.71 -4.95
C LEU A 79 -15.23 -23.83 -6.36
N ASN A 80 -14.92 -25.04 -6.82
CA ASN A 80 -14.30 -25.21 -8.15
C ASN A 80 -15.20 -24.70 -9.27
N LYS A 81 -16.51 -25.02 -9.22
CA LYS A 81 -17.50 -24.55 -10.20
C LYS A 81 -17.73 -23.04 -10.07
N PHE A 82 -17.73 -22.52 -8.84
CA PHE A 82 -17.81 -21.07 -8.59
C PHE A 82 -16.66 -20.31 -9.26
N GLU A 83 -15.42 -20.77 -9.10
CA GLU A 83 -14.26 -20.15 -9.75
C GLU A 83 -14.31 -20.28 -11.27
N GLU A 84 -14.76 -21.44 -11.81
CA GLU A 84 -14.95 -21.63 -13.24
C GLU A 84 -16.00 -20.65 -13.80
N MET A 85 -17.14 -20.52 -13.13
CA MET A 85 -18.16 -19.53 -13.48
C MET A 85 -17.63 -18.10 -13.40
N GLY A 86 -16.88 -17.74 -12.37
CA GLY A 86 -16.26 -16.42 -12.24
C GLY A 86 -15.31 -16.07 -13.38
N ARG A 87 -14.56 -17.08 -13.88
CA ARG A 87 -13.71 -16.90 -15.07
C ARG A 87 -14.54 -16.81 -16.35
N GLY A 88 -15.56 -17.66 -16.49
CA GLY A 88 -16.33 -17.81 -17.72
C GLY A 88 -17.28 -16.65 -17.98
N ILE A 89 -18.06 -16.23 -16.97
CA ILE A 89 -19.13 -15.22 -17.14
C ILE A 89 -18.56 -13.92 -17.71
N GLY A 90 -17.59 -13.32 -17.02
CA GLY A 90 -17.04 -12.04 -17.48
C GLY A 90 -16.27 -12.16 -18.79
N SER A 91 -15.57 -13.28 -19.02
CA SER A 91 -14.80 -13.51 -20.25
C SER A 91 -15.70 -13.63 -21.48
N GLU A 92 -16.80 -14.34 -21.38
CA GLU A 92 -17.73 -14.52 -22.50
C GLU A 92 -18.65 -13.31 -22.70
N ALA A 93 -19.21 -12.75 -21.60
CA ALA A 93 -20.08 -11.57 -21.68
C ALA A 93 -19.36 -10.35 -22.28
N LEU A 94 -18.10 -10.12 -21.90
CA LEU A 94 -17.31 -8.98 -22.35
C LEU A 94 -16.30 -9.32 -23.46
N LYS A 95 -16.46 -10.44 -24.15
CA LYS A 95 -15.50 -10.97 -25.17
C LYS A 95 -15.07 -9.94 -26.22
N LYS A 96 -15.99 -9.11 -26.70
CA LYS A 96 -15.70 -8.05 -27.69
C LYS A 96 -14.76 -6.96 -27.18
N TYR A 97 -14.56 -6.86 -25.86
CA TYR A 97 -13.72 -5.83 -25.22
C TYR A 97 -12.35 -6.37 -24.75
N GLY A 98 -11.96 -7.58 -25.14
CA GLY A 98 -10.66 -8.16 -24.80
C GLY A 98 -10.46 -8.34 -23.28
N PRO A 99 -11.34 -9.09 -22.60
CA PRO A 99 -11.32 -9.26 -21.16
C PRO A 99 -10.02 -9.89 -20.67
N ARG A 100 -9.65 -9.58 -19.44
CA ARG A 100 -8.46 -10.10 -18.75
C ARG A 100 -8.85 -10.70 -17.42
N LEU A 101 -8.34 -11.89 -17.16
CA LEU A 101 -8.52 -12.53 -15.87
C LEU A 101 -7.66 -11.82 -14.80
N ARG A 102 -8.27 -11.54 -13.66
CA ARG A 102 -7.64 -11.00 -12.47
C ARG A 102 -7.89 -11.91 -11.29
N TYR A 103 -7.09 -11.79 -10.26
CA TYR A 103 -7.21 -12.54 -9.02
C TYR A 103 -7.15 -11.59 -7.83
N SER A 104 -8.11 -11.76 -6.93
CA SER A 104 -8.10 -11.24 -5.58
C SER A 104 -8.21 -12.46 -4.64
N ASP A 105 -9.28 -12.58 -3.87
CA ASP A 105 -9.61 -13.81 -3.14
C ASP A 105 -10.02 -14.94 -4.11
N HIS A 106 -10.82 -14.58 -5.12
CA HIS A 106 -11.24 -15.45 -6.23
C HIS A 106 -10.98 -14.79 -7.59
N PRO A 107 -10.97 -15.58 -8.69
CA PRO A 107 -10.82 -15.02 -10.02
C PRO A 107 -12.02 -14.13 -10.38
N TYR A 108 -11.73 -12.97 -10.97
CA TYR A 108 -12.71 -12.07 -11.56
C TYR A 108 -12.22 -11.59 -12.93
N VAL A 109 -13.08 -10.93 -13.69
CA VAL A 109 -12.74 -10.50 -15.05
C VAL A 109 -12.79 -8.98 -15.15
N GLU A 110 -11.73 -8.40 -15.69
CA GLU A 110 -11.58 -6.99 -16.01
C GLU A 110 -11.65 -6.78 -17.52
N ALA A 111 -12.40 -5.79 -17.98
CA ALA A 111 -12.40 -5.31 -19.35
C ALA A 111 -12.49 -3.78 -19.43
N PHE A 112 -12.14 -3.20 -20.56
CA PHE A 112 -12.33 -1.78 -20.82
C PHE A 112 -13.48 -1.58 -21.82
N VAL A 113 -14.63 -1.17 -21.33
CA VAL A 113 -15.83 -0.83 -22.12
C VAL A 113 -15.85 0.68 -22.29
N ASN A 114 -15.82 1.16 -23.54
CA ASN A 114 -15.78 2.61 -23.84
C ASN A 114 -14.65 3.36 -23.06
N LYS A 115 -13.49 2.73 -22.87
CA LYS A 115 -12.34 3.21 -22.08
C LYS A 115 -12.56 3.23 -20.57
N VAL A 116 -13.72 2.82 -20.07
CA VAL A 116 -14.00 2.69 -18.63
C VAL A 116 -13.69 1.27 -18.19
N ARG A 117 -13.02 1.14 -17.05
CA ARG A 117 -12.72 -0.17 -16.46
C ARG A 117 -14.00 -0.79 -15.88
N VAL A 118 -14.30 -2.00 -16.32
CA VAL A 118 -15.43 -2.80 -15.86
C VAL A 118 -14.89 -4.09 -15.25
N ASN A 119 -15.29 -4.37 -14.02
CA ASN A 119 -14.96 -5.60 -13.31
C ASN A 119 -16.23 -6.45 -13.18
N VAL A 120 -16.17 -7.71 -13.60
CA VAL A 120 -17.24 -8.70 -13.36
C VAL A 120 -16.75 -9.64 -12.27
N VAL A 121 -17.36 -9.51 -11.09
CA VAL A 121 -16.92 -10.15 -9.85
C VAL A 121 -17.95 -11.17 -9.38
N PRO A 122 -17.62 -12.46 -9.27
CA PRO A 122 -18.51 -13.43 -8.70
C PRO A 122 -18.57 -13.26 -7.18
N CYS A 123 -19.76 -13.45 -6.60
CA CYS A 123 -19.96 -13.57 -5.16
C CYS A 123 -21.06 -14.61 -4.89
N TYR A 124 -21.05 -15.21 -3.70
CA TYR A 124 -22.16 -16.08 -3.32
C TYR A 124 -23.40 -15.28 -2.92
N ASP A 125 -24.57 -15.82 -3.23
CA ASP A 125 -25.85 -15.29 -2.76
C ASP A 125 -26.10 -15.79 -1.34
N VAL A 126 -25.59 -15.05 -0.36
CA VAL A 126 -25.61 -15.41 1.06
C VAL A 126 -26.45 -14.41 1.87
N GLU A 127 -26.93 -14.85 3.02
CA GLU A 127 -27.44 -13.94 4.04
C GLU A 127 -26.30 -13.20 4.73
N GLN A 128 -26.60 -12.03 5.29
CA GLN A 128 -25.60 -11.22 6.00
C GLN A 128 -25.01 -12.00 7.18
N GLY A 129 -23.70 -12.14 7.21
CA GLY A 129 -22.96 -12.89 8.22
C GLY A 129 -22.52 -14.29 7.78
N GLU A 130 -23.12 -14.86 6.73
CA GLU A 130 -22.87 -16.21 6.21
C GLU A 130 -21.84 -16.22 5.06
N TRP A 131 -20.78 -15.46 5.23
CA TRP A 131 -19.76 -15.24 4.18
C TRP A 131 -19.04 -16.53 3.78
N LYS A 132 -18.99 -16.82 2.49
CA LYS A 132 -18.21 -17.92 1.89
C LYS A 132 -16.97 -17.39 1.16
N SER A 133 -17.01 -16.13 0.70
CA SER A 133 -15.88 -15.44 0.08
C SER A 133 -15.76 -13.98 0.57
N ALA A 134 -14.61 -13.37 0.34
CA ALA A 134 -14.42 -11.94 0.68
C ALA A 134 -15.35 -11.02 -0.14
N ALA A 135 -15.64 -11.40 -1.39
CA ALA A 135 -16.49 -10.63 -2.31
C ALA A 135 -17.95 -10.57 -1.87
N ASP A 136 -18.43 -11.54 -1.08
CA ASP A 136 -19.84 -11.64 -0.66
C ASP A 136 -20.29 -10.42 0.17
N ARG A 137 -19.36 -9.75 0.85
CA ARG A 137 -19.64 -8.54 1.64
C ARG A 137 -19.94 -7.31 0.77
N SER A 138 -19.43 -7.29 -0.46
CA SER A 138 -19.46 -6.07 -1.31
C SER A 138 -20.88 -5.59 -1.66
N PRO A 139 -21.84 -6.44 -1.98
CA PRO A 139 -23.24 -6.04 -2.13
C PRO A 139 -23.82 -5.38 -0.87
N PHE A 140 -23.54 -5.95 0.29
CA PHE A 140 -24.02 -5.43 1.59
C PHE A 140 -23.32 -4.09 1.94
N HIS A 141 -22.02 -3.94 1.63
CA HIS A 141 -21.32 -2.65 1.76
C HIS A 141 -21.98 -1.58 0.89
N THR A 142 -22.38 -1.94 -0.33
CA THR A 142 -23.05 -1.01 -1.26
C THR A 142 -24.42 -0.60 -0.71
N GLN A 143 -25.20 -1.55 -0.25
CA GLN A 143 -26.52 -1.31 0.35
C GLN A 143 -26.40 -0.45 1.62
N TYR A 144 -25.44 -0.77 2.49
CA TYR A 144 -25.20 -0.04 3.74
C TYR A 144 -24.87 1.44 3.47
N ILE A 145 -23.92 1.71 2.57
CA ILE A 145 -23.55 3.09 2.24
C ILE A 145 -24.70 3.84 1.58
N ASN A 146 -25.41 3.21 0.66
CA ASN A 146 -26.56 3.86 -0.01
C ASN A 146 -27.69 4.22 0.96
N SER A 147 -27.91 3.43 2.01
CA SER A 147 -28.91 3.75 3.06
C SER A 147 -28.48 4.86 4.01
N HIS A 148 -27.17 5.17 4.10
CA HIS A 148 -26.64 6.19 5.01
C HIS A 148 -26.18 7.47 4.32
N PHE A 149 -26.10 7.47 2.98
CA PHE A 149 -25.56 8.59 2.21
C PHE A 149 -26.66 9.34 1.46
N ASP A 150 -26.68 10.64 1.69
CA ASP A 150 -27.27 11.65 0.83
C ASP A 150 -26.20 12.25 -0.10
N ASP A 151 -26.59 13.20 -0.97
CA ASP A 151 -25.65 13.86 -1.88
C ASP A 151 -24.56 14.67 -1.15
N LYS A 152 -24.88 15.18 0.04
CA LYS A 152 -23.90 15.90 0.86
C LYS A 152 -22.80 14.96 1.33
N LYS A 153 -23.15 13.80 1.87
CA LYS A 153 -22.19 12.80 2.33
C LYS A 153 -21.38 12.19 1.18
N ARG A 154 -21.98 12.00 -0.02
CA ARG A 154 -21.23 11.58 -1.22
C ARG A 154 -20.13 12.58 -1.58
N LYS A 155 -20.42 13.88 -1.52
CA LYS A 155 -19.42 14.95 -1.71
C LYS A 155 -18.31 14.92 -0.66
N GLN A 156 -18.64 14.65 0.62
CA GLN A 156 -17.64 14.50 1.69
C GLN A 156 -16.72 13.31 1.46
N ALA A 157 -17.25 12.18 1.02
CA ALA A 157 -16.46 11.00 0.70
C ALA A 157 -15.50 11.25 -0.49
N ARG A 158 -15.96 11.95 -1.53
CA ARG A 158 -15.12 12.36 -2.66
C ARG A 158 -13.98 13.29 -2.22
N LEU A 159 -14.26 14.29 -1.36
CA LEU A 159 -13.22 15.16 -0.77
C LEU A 159 -12.17 14.35 -0.03
N LEU A 160 -12.59 13.43 0.84
CA LEU A 160 -11.69 12.61 1.62
C LEU A 160 -10.81 11.69 0.71
N LYS A 161 -11.43 11.06 -0.29
CA LYS A 161 -10.71 10.24 -1.28
C LYS A 161 -9.67 11.07 -2.05
N LYS A 162 -10.04 12.30 -2.44
CA LYS A 162 -9.12 13.20 -3.14
C LYS A 162 -7.95 13.63 -2.25
N PHE A 163 -8.23 13.93 -0.98
CA PHE A 163 -7.20 14.24 0.02
C PHE A 163 -6.25 13.06 0.25
N PHE A 164 -6.78 11.84 0.46
CA PHE A 164 -5.97 10.64 0.58
C PHE A 164 -5.12 10.38 -0.66
N LYS A 165 -5.67 10.62 -1.85
CA LYS A 165 -4.96 10.45 -3.12
C LYS A 165 -3.80 11.44 -3.24
N SER A 166 -4.03 12.70 -2.86
CA SER A 166 -3.01 13.73 -2.84
C SER A 166 -1.89 13.44 -1.83
N ALA A 167 -2.22 12.86 -0.69
CA ALA A 167 -1.25 12.45 0.33
C ALA A 167 -0.53 11.13 0.01
N GLY A 168 -0.89 10.43 -1.11
CA GLY A 168 -0.30 9.16 -1.50
C GLY A 168 -0.67 7.99 -0.58
N ILE A 169 -1.84 8.06 0.05
CA ILE A 169 -2.33 7.05 1.01
C ILE A 169 -3.73 6.51 0.64
N TYR A 170 -4.17 6.67 -0.61
CA TYR A 170 -5.44 6.15 -1.11
C TYR A 170 -5.25 4.81 -1.80
N GLY A 171 -5.89 3.77 -1.28
CA GLY A 171 -5.85 2.40 -1.79
C GLY A 171 -5.41 1.41 -0.72
N ALA A 172 -5.99 0.20 -0.74
CA ALA A 172 -5.66 -0.88 0.19
C ALA A 172 -4.71 -1.92 -0.42
N GLU A 173 -4.23 -1.66 -1.64
CA GLU A 173 -3.26 -2.50 -2.34
C GLU A 173 -1.95 -2.57 -1.54
N ILE A 174 -1.25 -3.70 -1.64
CA ILE A 174 0.03 -3.89 -0.95
C ILE A 174 1.08 -2.83 -1.35
N SER A 175 0.99 -2.28 -2.56
CA SER A 175 1.84 -1.17 -3.00
C SER A 175 1.67 0.08 -2.11
N THR A 176 0.44 0.44 -1.78
CA THR A 176 0.06 1.67 -1.07
C THR A 176 -0.09 1.47 0.44
N GLU A 177 -0.73 0.35 0.86
CA GLU A 177 -1.09 0.06 2.26
C GLU A 177 -1.80 1.26 2.93
N GLY A 178 -2.74 1.85 2.19
CA GLY A 178 -3.46 3.06 2.55
C GLY A 178 -4.95 2.81 2.84
N PHE A 179 -5.71 3.90 2.78
CA PHE A 179 -7.14 3.92 3.05
C PHE A 179 -7.93 3.54 1.81
N SER A 180 -8.72 2.45 1.89
CA SER A 180 -9.61 2.05 0.79
C SER A 180 -10.74 3.03 0.56
N GLY A 181 -11.38 2.94 -0.62
CA GLY A 181 -12.58 3.73 -0.91
C GLY A 181 -13.72 3.46 0.08
N TYR A 182 -13.90 2.21 0.52
CA TYR A 182 -14.91 1.84 1.51
C TYR A 182 -14.58 2.40 2.91
N VAL A 183 -13.32 2.36 3.32
CA VAL A 183 -12.88 3.02 4.57
C VAL A 183 -13.21 4.51 4.55
N SER A 184 -12.95 5.20 3.42
CA SER A 184 -13.31 6.63 3.29
C SER A 184 -14.79 6.87 3.53
N GLU A 185 -15.64 5.98 3.02
CA GLU A 185 -17.10 6.06 3.18
C GLU A 185 -17.53 5.77 4.62
N VAL A 186 -16.98 4.75 5.26
CA VAL A 186 -17.25 4.42 6.68
C VAL A 186 -16.84 5.58 7.60
N LEU A 187 -15.70 6.22 7.35
CA LEU A 187 -15.28 7.42 8.08
C LEU A 187 -16.29 8.56 7.95
N VAL A 188 -16.85 8.76 6.74
CA VAL A 188 -17.90 9.76 6.54
C VAL A 188 -19.21 9.39 7.24
N VAL A 189 -19.58 8.10 7.30
CA VAL A 189 -20.73 7.69 8.13
C VAL A 189 -20.50 8.04 9.59
N LYS A 190 -19.29 7.76 10.13
CA LYS A 190 -18.95 7.99 11.55
C LYS A 190 -18.89 9.47 11.91
N TYR A 191 -18.20 10.29 11.12
CA TYR A 191 -17.85 11.66 11.48
C TYR A 191 -18.69 12.72 10.74
N CYS A 192 -19.56 12.30 9.81
CA CYS A 192 -20.51 13.10 9.03
C CYS A 192 -19.89 14.07 8.01
N SER A 193 -18.68 14.57 8.19
CA SER A 193 -18.04 15.51 7.27
C SER A 193 -16.53 15.30 7.14
N PHE A 194 -15.97 15.71 6.01
CA PHE A 194 -14.53 15.73 5.76
C PHE A 194 -13.77 16.49 6.86
N GLU A 195 -14.24 17.68 7.21
CA GLU A 195 -13.58 18.50 8.24
C GLU A 195 -13.57 17.83 9.61
N ASN A 196 -14.69 17.21 10.03
CA ASN A 196 -14.76 16.49 11.28
C ASN A 196 -13.81 15.28 11.32
N ILE A 197 -13.63 14.60 10.17
CA ILE A 197 -12.68 13.50 10.05
C ILE A 197 -11.25 14.01 10.27
N LEU A 198 -10.90 15.15 9.63
CA LEU A 198 -9.57 15.73 9.80
C LEU A 198 -9.31 16.19 11.24
N ARG A 199 -10.30 16.84 11.89
CA ARG A 199 -10.19 17.24 13.30
C ARG A 199 -10.03 16.04 14.21
N ALA A 200 -10.85 15.01 14.06
CA ALA A 200 -10.71 13.77 14.81
C ALA A 200 -9.33 13.12 14.62
N ALA A 201 -8.83 13.07 13.38
CA ALA A 201 -7.52 12.51 13.11
C ALA A 201 -6.37 13.36 13.69
N ALA A 202 -6.50 14.70 13.64
CA ALA A 202 -5.49 15.63 14.14
C ALA A 202 -5.37 15.62 15.67
N ASP A 203 -6.50 15.57 16.37
CA ASP A 203 -6.59 15.86 17.78
C ASP A 203 -6.85 14.62 18.65
N ASP A 204 -7.64 13.66 18.16
CA ASP A 204 -8.18 12.57 18.99
C ASP A 204 -7.53 11.20 18.71
N TRP A 205 -7.04 10.94 17.47
CA TRP A 205 -6.57 9.60 17.12
C TRP A 205 -5.28 9.25 17.87
N GLN A 206 -5.29 8.05 18.45
CA GLN A 206 -4.18 7.46 19.19
C GLN A 206 -3.74 6.15 18.53
N GLN A 207 -2.63 5.60 18.98
CA GLN A 207 -2.19 4.28 18.53
C GLN A 207 -3.26 3.22 18.81
N SER A 208 -3.58 2.41 17.79
CA SER A 208 -4.67 1.42 17.85
C SER A 208 -6.04 2.04 18.11
N GLN A 209 -6.26 3.27 17.64
CA GLN A 209 -7.56 3.95 17.73
C GLN A 209 -8.67 3.06 17.18
N ILE A 210 -9.74 2.91 17.96
CA ILE A 210 -10.92 2.17 17.54
C ILE A 210 -11.96 3.14 16.97
N ILE A 211 -12.37 2.88 15.74
CA ILE A 211 -13.43 3.62 15.03
C ILE A 211 -14.54 2.62 14.72
N ALA A 212 -15.72 2.83 15.31
CA ALA A 212 -16.90 2.01 15.09
C ALA A 212 -18.12 2.90 14.88
N VAL A 213 -19.00 2.51 13.96
CA VAL A 213 -20.29 3.19 13.69
C VAL A 213 -21.36 2.65 14.63
N HIS A 214 -21.33 1.36 14.93
CA HIS A 214 -22.23 0.63 15.81
C HIS A 214 -21.51 0.13 17.05
N ASP A 215 -22.24 -0.40 18.01
CA ASP A 215 -21.69 -1.10 19.16
C ASP A 215 -20.86 -2.31 18.69
N TYR A 216 -19.79 -2.60 19.42
CA TYR A 216 -18.84 -3.64 19.06
C TYR A 216 -18.43 -4.46 20.28
N ASN A 217 -17.98 -5.70 20.04
CA ASN A 217 -17.46 -6.59 21.08
C ASN A 217 -16.00 -6.23 21.38
N LEU A 218 -15.74 -5.72 22.61
CA LEU A 218 -14.41 -5.34 23.08
C LEU A 218 -13.42 -6.50 23.09
N ASP A 219 -13.85 -7.73 23.42
CA ASP A 219 -12.94 -8.87 23.49
C ASP A 219 -12.48 -9.30 22.09
N LEU A 220 -13.36 -9.18 21.11
CA LEU A 220 -12.99 -9.39 19.71
C LEU A 220 -12.00 -8.31 19.23
N VAL A 221 -12.26 -7.06 19.55
CA VAL A 221 -11.40 -5.93 19.12
C VAL A 221 -9.98 -6.03 19.68
N LYS A 222 -9.81 -6.54 20.91
CA LYS A 222 -8.48 -6.81 21.51
C LYS A 222 -7.63 -7.81 20.70
N THR A 223 -8.25 -8.62 19.84
CA THR A 223 -7.52 -9.57 18.97
C THR A 223 -6.91 -8.90 17.74
N PHE A 224 -7.35 -7.69 17.39
CA PHE A 224 -6.82 -6.96 16.24
C PHE A 224 -5.50 -6.27 16.58
N SER A 225 -4.47 -6.55 15.79
CA SER A 225 -3.16 -5.90 15.88
C SER A 225 -2.97 -4.98 14.68
N SER A 226 -3.49 -3.75 14.77
CA SER A 226 -3.41 -2.76 13.69
C SER A 226 -3.16 -1.36 14.25
N PRO A 227 -2.47 -0.47 13.52
CA PRO A 227 -2.25 0.91 13.95
C PRO A 227 -3.55 1.71 14.05
N LEU A 228 -4.57 1.31 13.28
CA LEU A 228 -5.92 1.86 13.29
C LEU A 228 -6.92 0.70 13.17
N ILE A 229 -7.91 0.65 14.04
CA ILE A 229 -8.94 -0.38 14.07
C ILE A 229 -10.25 0.26 13.63
N ILE A 230 -10.74 -0.13 12.44
CA ILE A 230 -12.00 0.37 11.88
C ILE A 230 -12.94 -0.82 11.75
N ILE A 231 -13.95 -0.88 12.62
CA ILE A 231 -14.92 -1.99 12.62
C ILE A 231 -15.81 -1.87 11.40
N ASP A 232 -15.89 -2.95 10.63
CA ASP A 232 -16.79 -3.03 9.48
C ASP A 232 -18.25 -3.02 9.95
N PRO A 233 -19.06 -2.01 9.57
CA PRO A 233 -20.44 -1.92 10.01
C PRO A 233 -21.33 -3.07 9.49
N VAL A 234 -20.89 -3.80 8.48
CA VAL A 234 -21.60 -4.93 7.88
C VAL A 234 -21.15 -6.27 8.50
N ASP A 235 -19.89 -6.36 8.94
CA ASP A 235 -19.33 -7.56 9.59
C ASP A 235 -18.45 -7.14 10.77
N SER A 236 -19.02 -7.09 11.97
CA SER A 236 -18.33 -6.66 13.20
C SER A 236 -17.09 -7.50 13.56
N ARG A 237 -16.91 -8.67 12.93
CA ARG A 237 -15.72 -9.53 13.09
C ARG A 237 -14.54 -9.08 12.20
N ARG A 238 -14.71 -8.04 11.41
CA ARG A 238 -13.71 -7.54 10.46
C ARG A 238 -13.18 -6.18 10.85
N ASN A 239 -11.85 -6.06 10.83
CA ASN A 239 -11.17 -4.77 10.90
C ASN A 239 -10.79 -4.28 9.49
N LEU A 240 -11.38 -3.18 9.04
CA LEU A 240 -11.08 -2.54 7.76
C LEU A 240 -9.71 -1.85 7.77
N GLY A 241 -9.15 -1.56 8.95
CA GLY A 241 -7.83 -0.95 9.13
C GLY A 241 -6.65 -1.91 8.93
N THR A 242 -6.89 -3.21 8.72
CA THR A 242 -5.82 -4.23 8.62
C THR A 242 -4.85 -3.97 7.46
N ALA A 243 -5.32 -3.39 6.36
CA ALA A 243 -4.49 -3.07 5.20
C ALA A 243 -3.76 -1.73 5.32
N ILE A 244 -4.03 -0.94 6.36
CA ILE A 244 -3.48 0.41 6.51
C ILE A 244 -2.17 0.33 7.31
N SER A 245 -1.08 0.79 6.69
CA SER A 245 0.23 0.82 7.36
C SER A 245 0.31 1.90 8.43
N PRO A 246 1.21 1.73 9.45
CA PRO A 246 1.51 2.78 10.42
C PRO A 246 1.94 4.09 9.74
N GLU A 247 2.69 4.00 8.63
CA GLU A 247 3.13 5.15 7.85
C GLU A 247 1.93 5.91 7.24
N SER A 248 0.95 5.20 6.66
CA SER A 248 -0.25 5.81 6.09
C SER A 248 -1.11 6.50 7.15
N VAL A 249 -1.26 5.90 8.34
CA VAL A 249 -1.96 6.54 9.47
C VAL A 249 -1.23 7.81 9.90
N ALA A 250 0.08 7.74 10.11
CA ALA A 250 0.88 8.89 10.51
C ALA A 250 0.84 10.02 9.47
N LYS A 251 0.96 9.70 8.18
CA LYS A 251 0.81 10.67 7.09
C LYS A 251 -0.55 11.35 7.11
N PHE A 252 -1.63 10.60 7.34
CA PHE A 252 -2.96 11.18 7.42
C PHE A 252 -3.10 12.13 8.61
N ILE A 253 -2.65 11.74 9.80
CA ILE A 253 -2.68 12.59 11.00
C ILE A 253 -1.90 13.89 10.78
N LEU A 254 -0.67 13.80 10.26
CA LEU A 254 0.16 14.96 9.98
C LEU A 254 -0.44 15.87 8.89
N ALA A 255 -0.95 15.26 7.80
CA ALA A 255 -1.62 16.02 6.73
C ALA A 255 -2.88 16.72 7.24
N SER A 256 -3.64 16.09 8.16
CA SER A 256 -4.83 16.69 8.78
C SER A 256 -4.45 17.90 9.64
N ARG A 257 -3.44 17.78 10.48
CA ARG A 257 -2.92 18.90 11.29
C ARG A 257 -2.45 20.05 10.42
N ALA A 258 -1.60 19.75 9.42
CA ALA A 258 -1.07 20.77 8.52
C ALA A 258 -2.18 21.47 7.71
N PHE A 259 -3.20 20.74 7.25
CA PHE A 259 -4.34 21.34 6.55
C PHE A 259 -5.20 22.21 7.47
N ILE A 260 -5.47 21.80 8.69
CA ILE A 260 -6.25 22.58 9.66
C ILE A 260 -5.52 23.89 10.01
N GLU A 261 -4.20 23.81 10.21
CA GLU A 261 -3.37 24.97 10.54
C GLU A 261 -3.17 25.90 9.34
N HIS A 262 -2.90 25.34 8.16
CA HIS A 262 -2.59 26.06 6.93
C HIS A 262 -3.38 25.54 5.72
N PRO A 263 -4.70 25.76 5.65
CA PRO A 263 -5.53 25.24 4.58
C PRO A 263 -5.16 25.83 3.22
N THR A 264 -4.78 24.95 2.28
CA THR A 264 -4.48 25.30 0.89
C THR A 264 -5.07 24.29 -0.08
N VAL A 265 -5.31 24.70 -1.34
CA VAL A 265 -5.78 23.81 -2.41
C VAL A 265 -4.76 22.75 -2.79
N GLU A 266 -3.50 22.95 -2.46
CA GLU A 266 -2.39 22.04 -2.76
C GLU A 266 -2.58 20.66 -2.11
N PHE A 267 -3.28 20.57 -0.96
CA PHE A 267 -3.64 19.30 -0.33
C PHE A 267 -4.56 18.43 -1.17
N PHE A 268 -5.10 18.93 -2.26
CA PHE A 268 -5.99 18.20 -3.18
C PHE A 268 -5.39 18.07 -4.59
N ASN A 269 -4.30 18.72 -4.89
CA ASN A 269 -3.72 18.79 -6.25
C ASN A 269 -2.68 17.68 -6.53
N GLY A 270 -2.28 16.90 -5.53
CA GLY A 270 -1.21 15.90 -5.63
C GLY A 270 -1.48 14.69 -6.53
N GLY A 271 -2.67 14.56 -7.10
CA GLY A 271 -3.06 13.39 -7.90
C GLY A 271 -3.38 13.65 -9.38
N GLY A 272 -3.13 14.84 -9.90
CA GLY A 272 -3.45 15.18 -11.30
C GLY A 272 -2.29 15.78 -12.07
N GLY A 273 -1.75 15.09 -13.06
CA GLY A 273 -0.89 15.65 -14.12
C GLY A 273 0.57 15.95 -13.78
N GLU A 274 0.88 16.40 -12.58
CA GLU A 274 2.25 16.75 -12.17
C GLU A 274 2.95 15.66 -11.32
N GLU A 275 2.25 14.60 -10.93
CA GLU A 275 2.85 13.50 -10.13
C GLU A 275 3.96 12.76 -10.88
N VAL A 276 3.83 12.63 -12.19
CA VAL A 276 4.86 11.97 -13.02
C VAL A 276 6.16 12.76 -13.02
N ASP A 277 6.08 14.09 -12.99
CA ASP A 277 7.28 14.93 -12.95
C ASP A 277 7.90 15.03 -11.54
N LYS A 278 7.09 15.05 -10.47
CA LYS A 278 7.62 15.09 -9.09
C LYS A 278 8.29 13.77 -8.68
N LYS A 279 7.70 12.61 -9.03
CA LYS A 279 8.35 11.30 -8.81
C LYS A 279 9.64 11.13 -9.61
N ASN A 280 9.75 11.81 -10.74
CA ASN A 280 10.94 11.77 -11.60
C ASN A 280 11.94 12.88 -11.31
N HIS A 281 11.75 13.72 -10.31
CA HIS A 281 12.68 14.80 -9.98
C HIS A 281 13.50 14.46 -8.74
N ILE A 282 14.84 14.42 -8.90
CA ILE A 282 15.76 14.37 -7.77
C ILE A 282 16.07 15.84 -7.38
N PRO A 283 15.59 16.30 -6.21
CA PRO A 283 15.84 17.67 -5.77
C PRO A 283 17.34 17.94 -5.59
N SER A 284 17.75 19.20 -5.65
CA SER A 284 19.16 19.59 -5.53
C SER A 284 19.80 19.07 -4.23
N SER A 285 19.05 19.09 -3.12
CA SER A 285 19.45 18.48 -1.84
C SER A 285 19.67 16.99 -1.94
N GLY A 286 18.84 16.27 -2.71
CA GLY A 286 18.98 14.83 -2.94
C GLY A 286 20.23 14.45 -3.72
N LYS A 287 20.80 15.38 -4.53
CA LYS A 287 22.04 15.12 -5.26
C LYS A 287 23.24 14.90 -4.33
N LEU A 288 23.23 15.50 -3.15
CA LEU A 288 24.26 15.31 -2.13
C LEU A 288 24.26 13.88 -1.57
N LEU A 289 23.12 13.19 -1.63
CA LEU A 289 22.94 11.85 -1.09
C LEU A 289 23.26 10.74 -2.10
N LEU A 290 23.49 11.07 -3.38
CA LEU A 290 23.65 10.04 -4.43
C LEU A 290 24.82 9.08 -4.16
N SER A 291 25.90 9.53 -3.54
CA SER A 291 27.05 8.69 -3.17
C SER A 291 26.71 7.65 -2.08
N ASN A 292 25.66 7.90 -1.31
CA ASN A 292 25.19 7.06 -0.20
C ASN A 292 23.99 6.18 -0.58
N LEU A 293 23.47 6.35 -1.81
CA LEU A 293 22.35 5.57 -2.34
C LEU A 293 22.86 4.34 -3.07
N LEU A 294 22.52 3.18 -2.53
CA LEU A 294 22.82 1.88 -3.12
C LEU A 294 21.59 1.39 -3.87
N VAL A 295 21.74 1.11 -5.16
CA VAL A 295 20.67 0.71 -6.07
C VAL A 295 20.86 -0.76 -6.47
N VAL A 296 19.77 -1.54 -6.43
CA VAL A 296 19.72 -2.92 -6.88
C VAL A 296 18.61 -3.04 -7.93
N GLU A 297 19.00 -3.21 -9.19
CA GLU A 297 18.06 -3.44 -10.31
C GLU A 297 18.06 -4.91 -10.71
N PHE A 298 16.89 -5.45 -10.97
CA PHE A 298 16.74 -6.83 -11.44
C PHE A 298 15.44 -7.05 -12.20
N SER A 299 15.38 -8.17 -12.92
CA SER A 299 14.17 -8.61 -13.59
C SER A 299 13.47 -9.70 -12.79
N HIS A 300 12.12 -9.68 -12.82
CA HIS A 300 11.27 -10.68 -12.18
C HIS A 300 10.28 -11.31 -13.16
N GLN A 301 9.72 -12.46 -12.81
CA GLN A 301 8.64 -13.07 -13.57
C GLN A 301 7.35 -12.26 -13.42
N LYS A 302 6.51 -12.26 -14.45
CA LYS A 302 5.19 -11.67 -14.41
C LYS A 302 4.30 -12.45 -13.44
N LYS A 303 3.82 -11.75 -12.41
CA LYS A 303 2.85 -12.24 -11.40
C LYS A 303 1.77 -11.18 -11.18
N SER A 304 0.78 -11.47 -10.35
CA SER A 304 -0.16 -10.42 -9.94
C SER A 304 0.57 -9.30 -9.18
N PRO A 305 0.14 -8.04 -9.28
CA PRO A 305 0.75 -6.91 -8.60
C PRO A 305 0.95 -7.15 -7.10
N ASP A 306 -0.06 -7.66 -6.40
CA ASP A 306 0.02 -7.91 -4.96
C ASP A 306 1.10 -8.93 -4.57
N ILE A 307 1.28 -9.98 -5.39
CA ILE A 307 2.36 -10.95 -5.15
C ILE A 307 3.72 -10.28 -5.34
N ILE A 308 3.89 -9.49 -6.41
CA ILE A 308 5.15 -8.80 -6.71
C ILE A 308 5.48 -7.81 -5.58
N TRP A 309 4.54 -6.93 -5.23
CA TRP A 309 4.73 -5.94 -4.17
C TRP A 309 4.98 -6.58 -2.81
N GLY A 310 4.24 -7.64 -2.46
CA GLY A 310 4.46 -8.37 -1.22
C GLY A 310 5.85 -9.01 -1.14
N GLN A 311 6.35 -9.57 -2.26
CA GLN A 311 7.69 -10.11 -2.34
C GLN A 311 8.77 -9.02 -2.27
N LEU A 312 8.56 -7.89 -2.96
CA LEU A 312 9.50 -6.76 -2.96
C LEU A 312 9.62 -6.12 -1.57
N LYS A 313 8.49 -5.77 -0.94
CA LYS A 313 8.48 -5.18 0.41
C LYS A 313 9.13 -6.10 1.44
N ARG A 314 8.85 -7.41 1.40
CA ARG A 314 9.51 -8.39 2.27
C ARG A 314 11.01 -8.44 2.02
N SER A 315 11.43 -8.47 0.76
CA SER A 315 12.85 -8.59 0.40
C SER A 315 13.65 -7.34 0.75
N VAL A 316 13.11 -6.14 0.49
CA VAL A 316 13.81 -4.90 0.84
C VAL A 316 13.99 -4.76 2.35
N ASN A 317 12.95 -5.08 3.14
CA ASN A 317 13.04 -5.10 4.61
C ASN A 317 14.07 -6.13 5.11
N SER A 318 14.10 -7.33 4.50
CA SER A 318 15.06 -8.37 4.88
C SER A 318 16.49 -7.95 4.56
N ILE A 319 16.74 -7.37 3.38
CA ILE A 319 18.07 -6.89 2.99
C ILE A 319 18.52 -5.74 3.90
N ALA A 320 17.62 -4.79 4.23
CA ALA A 320 17.92 -3.71 5.16
C ALA A 320 18.39 -4.25 6.52
N LYS A 321 17.62 -5.20 7.08
CA LYS A 321 18.01 -5.87 8.33
C LYS A 321 19.33 -6.61 8.25
N GLN A 322 19.66 -7.27 7.12
CA GLN A 322 20.94 -7.94 6.94
C GLN A 322 22.11 -6.94 6.82
N LEU A 323 21.88 -5.78 6.20
CA LEU A 323 22.85 -4.69 6.15
C LEU A 323 23.16 -4.17 7.56
N GLU A 324 22.14 -3.93 8.38
CA GLU A 324 22.31 -3.51 9.79
C GLU A 324 23.09 -4.54 10.61
N LEU A 325 22.78 -5.84 10.42
CA LEU A 325 23.52 -6.94 11.07
C LEU A 325 24.99 -7.04 10.61
N ALA A 326 25.33 -6.45 9.45
CA ALA A 326 26.67 -6.35 8.91
C ALA A 326 27.34 -5.00 9.21
N ASP A 327 26.82 -4.24 10.18
CA ASP A 327 27.28 -2.91 10.63
C ASP A 327 27.07 -1.76 9.65
N PHE A 328 26.26 -1.92 8.58
CA PHE A 328 25.86 -0.80 7.73
C PHE A 328 24.62 -0.11 8.33
N GLU A 329 24.69 1.17 8.59
CA GLU A 329 23.53 1.92 9.04
C GLU A 329 22.61 2.25 7.87
N VAL A 330 21.37 1.76 7.92
CA VAL A 330 20.35 1.96 6.90
C VAL A 330 19.44 3.11 7.31
N LEU A 331 19.61 4.27 6.68
CA LEU A 331 18.85 5.48 7.01
C LEU A 331 17.42 5.44 6.42
N ARG A 332 17.28 4.92 5.19
CA ARG A 332 15.99 4.78 4.50
C ARG A 332 16.10 3.75 3.38
N PHE A 333 14.99 3.11 3.02
CA PHE A 333 14.94 2.22 1.86
C PHE A 333 13.57 2.27 1.20
N SER A 334 13.52 1.90 -0.09
CA SER A 334 12.29 1.79 -0.89
C SER A 334 12.43 0.72 -1.96
N CYS A 335 11.29 0.34 -2.55
CA CYS A 335 11.23 -0.55 -3.70
C CYS A 335 10.19 -0.07 -4.69
N VAL A 336 10.48 -0.20 -5.98
CA VAL A 336 9.59 0.18 -7.09
C VAL A 336 9.59 -0.91 -8.16
N THR A 337 8.48 -1.09 -8.84
CA THR A 337 8.33 -2.03 -9.96
C THR A 337 7.42 -1.47 -11.04
N ASP A 338 7.65 -1.89 -12.30
CA ASP A 338 6.72 -1.66 -13.42
C ASP A 338 5.56 -2.66 -13.46
N GLU A 339 5.48 -3.57 -12.46
CA GLU A 339 4.50 -4.65 -12.35
C GLU A 339 4.50 -5.63 -13.57
N ARG A 340 5.48 -5.48 -14.46
CA ARG A 340 5.62 -6.31 -15.67
C ARG A 340 6.77 -7.29 -15.53
N ASN A 341 7.98 -6.77 -15.43
CA ASN A 341 9.18 -7.61 -15.39
C ASN A 341 10.39 -6.95 -14.74
N SER A 342 10.31 -5.73 -14.26
CA SER A 342 11.44 -4.97 -13.73
C SER A 342 11.16 -4.43 -12.34
N ALA A 343 12.14 -4.51 -11.46
CA ALA A 343 12.07 -3.96 -10.11
C ALA A 343 13.40 -3.35 -9.68
N VAL A 344 13.30 -2.41 -8.76
CA VAL A 344 14.43 -1.69 -8.16
C VAL A 344 14.25 -1.65 -6.66
N LEU A 345 15.31 -1.98 -5.93
CA LEU A 345 15.43 -1.70 -4.50
C LEU A 345 16.47 -0.60 -4.32
N VAL A 346 16.21 0.35 -3.43
CA VAL A 346 17.15 1.43 -3.11
C VAL A 346 17.31 1.53 -1.61
N PHE A 347 18.56 1.70 -1.17
CA PHE A 347 18.95 1.86 0.23
C PHE A 347 19.78 3.15 0.36
N LEU A 348 19.36 4.06 1.21
CA LEU A 348 20.17 5.17 1.67
C LEU A 348 20.94 4.70 2.90
N LEU A 349 22.25 4.61 2.78
CA LEU A 349 23.15 4.18 3.85
C LEU A 349 23.93 5.38 4.39
N GLU A 350 24.34 5.33 5.67
CA GLU A 350 25.30 6.29 6.19
C GLU A 350 26.61 6.23 5.40
N ALA A 351 27.07 5.00 5.09
CA ALA A 351 28.22 4.77 4.23
C ALA A 351 28.07 3.45 3.45
N ILE A 352 28.39 3.46 2.14
CA ILE A 352 28.43 2.25 1.30
C ILE A 352 29.72 1.44 1.57
N ASN A 353 30.81 2.12 1.93
CA ASN A 353 32.08 1.50 2.27
C ASN A 353 32.43 1.83 3.72
N LEU A 354 32.61 0.81 4.54
CA LEU A 354 32.99 0.93 5.95
C LEU A 354 34.51 0.81 6.12
N PRO A 355 35.07 1.46 7.15
CA PRO A 355 36.47 1.22 7.55
C PRO A 355 36.71 -0.26 7.84
N PRO A 356 37.94 -0.79 7.65
CA PRO A 356 38.23 -2.21 7.82
C PRO A 356 38.13 -2.69 9.26
N TYR A 357 38.15 -1.77 10.22
CA TYR A 357 38.16 -2.10 11.65
C TYR A 357 36.93 -1.55 12.36
N THR A 358 36.49 -2.27 13.42
CA THR A 358 35.39 -1.84 14.30
C THR A 358 35.68 -2.26 15.74
N THR A 359 35.05 -1.57 16.67
CA THR A 359 35.08 -1.94 18.08
C THR A 359 33.88 -2.81 18.42
N LYS A 360 34.10 -3.86 19.16
CA LYS A 360 33.05 -4.72 19.71
C LYS A 360 33.01 -4.57 21.22
N LYS A 361 31.96 -3.94 21.74
CA LYS A 361 31.72 -3.82 23.19
C LYS A 361 31.18 -5.13 23.74
N GLY A 362 31.78 -5.62 24.80
CA GLY A 362 31.35 -6.76 25.58
C GLY A 362 30.54 -6.37 26.80
N PRO A 363 30.29 -7.34 27.69
CA PRO A 363 29.57 -7.08 28.95
C PRO A 363 30.42 -6.25 29.91
N GLU A 364 29.76 -5.69 30.91
CA GLU A 364 30.43 -5.08 32.06
C GLU A 364 31.22 -6.14 32.82
N ILE A 365 32.39 -5.74 33.38
CA ILE A 365 33.33 -6.69 34.00
C ILE A 365 32.72 -7.39 35.23
N PHE A 366 31.74 -6.76 35.90
CA PHE A 366 31.04 -7.32 37.05
C PHE A 366 30.15 -8.50 36.72
N ARG A 367 29.75 -8.64 35.46
CA ARG A 367 28.98 -9.78 34.94
C ARG A 367 29.95 -10.94 34.63
N ARG A 368 30.49 -11.57 35.69
CA ARG A 368 31.58 -12.53 35.63
C ARG A 368 31.40 -13.62 34.57
N ASN A 369 30.23 -14.26 34.54
CA ASN A 369 29.97 -15.37 33.61
C ASN A 369 29.88 -14.88 32.15
N ASP A 370 29.25 -13.73 31.91
CA ASP A 370 29.14 -13.12 30.59
C ASP A 370 30.49 -12.63 30.08
N ALA A 371 31.30 -12.02 30.97
CA ALA A 371 32.67 -11.59 30.65
C ALA A 371 33.58 -12.78 30.28
N ALA A 372 33.52 -13.87 31.06
CA ALA A 372 34.25 -15.09 30.77
C ALA A 372 33.82 -15.73 29.43
N ALA A 373 32.47 -15.79 29.20
CA ALA A 373 31.93 -16.30 27.93
C ALA A 373 32.32 -15.41 26.72
N PHE A 374 32.35 -14.09 26.91
CA PHE A 374 32.77 -13.16 25.86
C PHE A 374 34.26 -13.33 25.53
N LEU A 375 35.09 -13.57 26.51
CA LEU A 375 36.52 -13.82 26.32
C LEU A 375 36.81 -15.22 25.75
N SER A 376 36.04 -16.24 26.08
CA SER A 376 36.24 -17.63 25.64
C SER A 376 35.67 -17.94 24.26
N LYS A 377 34.50 -17.35 23.89
CA LYS A 377 33.80 -17.62 22.61
C LYS A 377 34.43 -16.91 21.39
N ARG A 378 35.75 -16.73 21.37
CA ARG A 378 36.40 -16.00 20.27
C ARG A 378 36.47 -16.84 19.00
N LYS A 379 35.70 -16.47 17.98
CA LYS A 379 35.84 -17.02 16.63
C LYS A 379 37.00 -16.39 15.83
N THR A 380 37.45 -15.19 16.22
CA THR A 380 38.55 -14.44 15.57
C THR A 380 39.44 -13.83 16.63
N LYS A 381 40.75 -13.83 16.39
CA LYS A 381 41.75 -13.18 17.27
C LYS A 381 41.55 -11.66 17.14
N PRO A 382 41.26 -10.92 18.22
CA PRO A 382 41.15 -9.47 18.13
C PRO A 382 42.52 -8.83 17.92
N LEU A 383 42.53 -7.67 17.25
CA LEU A 383 43.73 -6.87 17.03
C LEU A 383 44.22 -6.22 18.35
N ALA A 384 43.26 -5.79 19.19
CA ALA A 384 43.51 -5.24 20.53
C ALA A 384 42.34 -5.56 21.47
N ILE A 385 42.60 -5.61 22.77
CA ILE A 385 41.57 -5.75 23.82
C ILE A 385 41.94 -4.80 24.96
N TRP A 386 40.94 -4.13 25.51
CA TRP A 386 41.05 -3.24 26.68
C TRP A 386 39.75 -3.21 27.47
N VAL A 387 39.79 -2.57 28.63
CA VAL A 387 38.61 -2.21 29.39
C VAL A 387 38.37 -0.73 29.13
N ASP A 388 37.18 -0.36 28.71
CA ASP A 388 36.81 1.03 28.42
C ASP A 388 36.34 1.80 29.67
N GLY A 389 36.05 3.09 29.52
CA GLY A 389 35.60 3.95 30.64
C GLY A 389 34.23 3.58 31.21
N GLU A 390 33.47 2.69 30.55
CA GLU A 390 32.20 2.13 31.02
C GLU A 390 32.38 0.79 31.78
N MET A 391 33.63 0.44 32.09
CA MET A 391 34.01 -0.84 32.71
C MET A 391 33.58 -2.07 31.90
N ARG A 392 33.63 -1.95 30.55
CA ARG A 392 33.31 -3.02 29.61
C ARG A 392 34.58 -3.54 28.92
N ILE A 393 34.56 -4.82 28.63
CA ILE A 393 35.61 -5.42 27.78
C ILE A 393 35.33 -4.95 26.36
N THR A 394 36.27 -4.21 25.76
CA THR A 394 36.17 -3.74 24.39
C THR A 394 37.28 -4.35 23.53
N MET A 395 36.94 -4.77 22.33
CA MET A 395 37.85 -5.39 21.37
C MET A 395 37.87 -4.58 20.09
N LEU A 396 39.07 -4.40 19.52
CA LEU A 396 39.23 -3.97 18.13
C LEU A 396 39.28 -5.23 17.24
N ILE A 397 38.40 -5.31 16.27
CA ILE A 397 38.30 -6.44 15.35
C ILE A 397 38.28 -5.96 13.90
N GLU A 398 38.72 -6.82 13.00
CA GLU A 398 38.56 -6.60 11.57
C GLU A 398 37.10 -6.87 11.15
N ARG A 399 36.52 -6.01 10.33
CA ARG A 399 35.19 -6.22 9.77
C ARG A 399 35.23 -7.32 8.72
N LYS A 400 34.26 -8.22 8.75
CA LYS A 400 34.10 -9.27 7.73
C LYS A 400 33.66 -8.73 6.40
N VAL A 401 32.93 -7.64 6.43
CA VAL A 401 32.35 -6.99 5.26
C VAL A 401 32.58 -5.48 5.38
N THR A 402 33.09 -4.89 4.32
CA THR A 402 33.38 -3.45 4.25
C THR A 402 32.72 -2.77 3.07
N ASP A 403 32.17 -3.51 2.10
CA ASP A 403 31.49 -2.98 0.89
C ASP A 403 30.06 -3.54 0.82
N ALA A 404 29.07 -2.68 0.99
CA ALA A 404 27.65 -3.03 0.96
C ALA A 404 27.21 -3.64 -0.38
N ARG A 405 27.82 -3.23 -1.50
CA ARG A 405 27.52 -3.77 -2.84
C ARG A 405 27.89 -5.26 -2.93
N LYS A 406 29.09 -5.59 -2.46
CA LYS A 406 29.57 -6.98 -2.43
C LYS A 406 28.74 -7.83 -1.47
N PHE A 407 28.35 -7.25 -0.35
CA PHE A 407 27.51 -7.93 0.64
C PHE A 407 26.12 -8.27 0.09
N ILE A 408 25.40 -7.30 -0.47
CA ILE A 408 24.10 -7.55 -1.11
C ILE A 408 24.24 -8.58 -2.24
N LYS A 409 25.30 -8.47 -3.06
CA LYS A 409 25.54 -9.44 -4.13
C LYS A 409 25.66 -10.86 -3.58
N SER A 410 26.37 -11.04 -2.47
CA SER A 410 26.51 -12.36 -1.81
C SER A 410 25.17 -12.87 -1.26
N LEU A 411 24.37 -12.01 -0.63
CA LEU A 411 23.03 -12.37 -0.13
C LEU A 411 22.12 -12.84 -1.26
N LEU A 412 22.12 -12.12 -2.37
CA LEU A 412 21.23 -12.41 -3.50
C LEU A 412 21.63 -13.67 -4.27
N ILE A 413 22.94 -14.01 -4.34
CA ILE A 413 23.45 -15.18 -5.06
C ILE A 413 23.46 -16.43 -4.16
N ASN A 414 23.98 -16.32 -2.94
CA ASN A 414 24.31 -17.48 -2.12
C ASN A 414 23.25 -17.81 -1.06
N GLU A 415 22.47 -16.83 -0.62
CA GLU A 415 21.60 -16.95 0.56
C GLU A 415 20.15 -16.58 0.30
N HIS A 416 19.77 -16.34 -0.97
CA HIS A 416 18.38 -16.05 -1.29
C HIS A 416 17.45 -17.18 -0.83
N GLY A 417 16.35 -16.81 -0.21
CA GLY A 417 15.38 -17.74 0.40
C GLY A 417 15.73 -18.22 1.81
N LYS A 418 16.97 -18.06 2.30
CA LYS A 418 17.34 -18.31 3.71
C LYS A 418 17.07 -17.11 4.61
N ASN A 419 17.27 -15.91 4.09
CA ASN A 419 17.17 -14.63 4.82
C ASN A 419 15.88 -13.85 4.50
N GLY A 420 14.81 -14.52 4.11
CA GLY A 420 13.53 -13.89 3.80
C GLY A 420 13.45 -13.21 2.43
N ILE A 421 14.48 -13.32 1.60
CA ILE A 421 14.47 -12.85 0.22
C ILE A 421 13.74 -13.90 -0.64
N SER A 422 12.73 -13.46 -1.41
CA SER A 422 11.95 -14.36 -2.24
C SER A 422 12.80 -15.00 -3.34
N LYS A 423 12.79 -16.33 -3.43
CA LYS A 423 13.54 -17.09 -4.46
C LYS A 423 13.09 -16.74 -5.88
N ASP A 424 11.80 -16.44 -6.04
CA ASP A 424 11.19 -16.19 -7.33
C ASP A 424 11.33 -14.74 -7.79
N LEU A 425 11.93 -13.89 -6.94
CA LEU A 425 12.05 -12.47 -7.23
C LEU A 425 13.13 -12.19 -8.26
N ILE A 426 14.18 -13.02 -8.29
CA ILE A 426 15.36 -12.75 -9.10
C ILE A 426 15.52 -13.84 -10.16
N VAL A 427 15.19 -13.48 -11.39
CA VAL A 427 15.25 -14.43 -12.52
C VAL A 427 16.51 -14.25 -13.36
N ASN A 428 16.99 -12.99 -13.56
CA ASN A 428 18.16 -12.69 -14.39
C ASN A 428 18.82 -11.36 -14.01
N LYS A 429 20.09 -11.18 -14.41
CA LYS A 429 20.92 -9.95 -14.42
C LYS A 429 20.62 -8.95 -13.29
N ILE A 430 21.21 -9.20 -12.14
CA ILE A 430 21.22 -8.22 -11.03
C ILE A 430 22.30 -7.17 -11.34
N GLN A 431 21.93 -5.90 -11.27
CA GLN A 431 22.87 -4.78 -11.26
C GLN A 431 22.87 -4.12 -9.89
N ILE A 432 24.05 -3.99 -9.29
CA ILE A 432 24.23 -3.34 -7.98
C ILE A 432 25.25 -2.23 -8.14
N TYR A 433 24.88 -0.99 -7.82
CA TYR A 433 25.75 0.15 -7.98
C TYR A 433 25.41 1.28 -6.98
N SER A 434 26.36 2.18 -6.74
CA SER A 434 26.07 3.47 -6.09
C SER A 434 25.46 4.43 -7.10
N ALA A 435 24.40 5.13 -6.71
CA ALA A 435 23.80 6.15 -7.58
C ALA A 435 24.80 7.24 -7.97
N GLY A 436 25.77 7.55 -7.10
CA GLY A 436 26.86 8.50 -7.38
C GLY A 436 27.81 8.06 -8.51
N ASP A 437 27.91 6.75 -8.78
CA ASP A 437 28.79 6.23 -9.84
C ASP A 437 28.15 6.38 -11.25
N LYS A 438 26.86 6.71 -11.34
CA LYS A 438 26.13 6.84 -12.60
C LYS A 438 26.04 8.30 -13.06
N LYS A 439 26.48 8.58 -14.28
CA LYS A 439 26.30 9.91 -14.89
C LYS A 439 24.82 10.28 -15.11
N ILE A 440 23.98 9.29 -15.41
CA ILE A 440 22.56 9.47 -15.69
C ILE A 440 21.78 8.33 -15.04
N ILE A 441 20.80 8.68 -14.20
CA ILE A 441 19.85 7.76 -13.58
C ILE A 441 18.52 7.91 -14.32
N LYS A 442 17.91 6.80 -14.76
CA LYS A 442 16.67 6.79 -15.57
C LYS A 442 15.69 5.75 -15.06
N GLY A 443 14.43 5.81 -15.54
CA GLY A 443 13.40 4.81 -15.31
C GLY A 443 13.09 4.59 -13.82
N LEU A 444 12.82 3.35 -13.46
CA LEU A 444 12.45 2.94 -12.09
C LEU A 444 13.48 3.33 -11.02
N ALA A 445 14.78 3.30 -11.36
CA ALA A 445 15.80 3.73 -10.40
C ALA A 445 15.68 5.21 -10.04
N LYS A 446 15.36 6.08 -11.03
CA LYS A 446 15.11 7.50 -10.79
C LYS A 446 13.88 7.73 -9.92
N GLU A 447 12.82 6.98 -10.16
CA GLU A 447 11.59 7.00 -9.37
C GLU A 447 11.87 6.57 -7.92
N ALA A 448 12.50 5.42 -7.71
CA ALA A 448 12.83 4.90 -6.38
C ALA A 448 13.76 5.81 -5.58
N ILE A 449 14.75 6.43 -6.23
CA ILE A 449 15.62 7.42 -5.62
C ILE A 449 14.81 8.68 -5.27
N GLY A 450 13.96 9.16 -6.19
CA GLY A 450 13.08 10.30 -5.96
C GLY A 450 12.22 10.11 -4.70
N GLU A 451 11.64 8.93 -4.48
CA GLU A 451 10.88 8.61 -3.27
C GLU A 451 11.72 8.73 -1.98
N ILE A 452 12.97 8.26 -2.01
CA ILE A 452 13.86 8.31 -0.83
C ILE A 452 14.29 9.74 -0.50
N VAL A 453 14.63 10.54 -1.51
CA VAL A 453 15.19 11.89 -1.30
C VAL A 453 14.13 12.98 -1.30
N SER A 454 12.87 12.68 -1.62
CA SER A 454 11.78 13.65 -1.59
C SER A 454 11.37 13.99 -0.16
N THR A 455 11.03 15.26 0.03
CA THR A 455 10.37 15.74 1.24
C THR A 455 8.89 15.98 0.95
N GLN A 456 8.02 15.48 1.81
CA GLN A 456 6.58 15.72 1.69
C GLN A 456 6.26 17.12 2.27
N TYR A 457 6.62 18.17 1.53
CA TYR A 457 6.53 19.56 2.01
C TYR A 457 5.15 19.98 2.53
N LEU A 458 4.06 19.41 1.99
CA LEU A 458 2.71 19.72 2.46
C LEU A 458 2.45 19.25 3.91
N ILE A 459 3.14 18.19 4.34
CA ILE A 459 2.97 17.60 5.68
C ILE A 459 3.91 18.24 6.70
N PHE A 460 5.04 18.79 6.26
CA PHE A 460 6.11 19.30 7.12
C PHE A 460 6.35 20.82 6.96
N ARG A 461 5.29 21.55 6.61
CA ARG A 461 5.31 23.03 6.57
C ARG A 461 5.19 23.66 7.95
#